data_33f5badf22c3b40cff497d04aa0d1463
#
_entry.id   33f5badf22c3b40cff497d04aa0d1463
#
_cell.length_a   1.000
_cell.length_b   1.000
_cell.length_c   1.000
_cell.angle_alpha   90.00
_cell.angle_beta   90.00
_cell.angle_gamma   90.00
#
_symmetry.space_group_name_H-M   'P 1'
#
loop_
_entity.id
_entity.type
_entity.pdbx_description
1 polymer ?
#
loop_
_entity_poly.entity_id
_entity_poly.type
_entity_poly.pdbx_seq_one_letter_code
_entity_poly.pdbx_strand_id
1 'polypeptide(L)'
;VLRQTVLAPGGYTGWHYHDGTLFVLLTGGPLDHPGTDCVPVRKRPWRIFREPAGPEHAHIARNSGNQPVQLTVLYVNPPGSPLAQGIEPPPCAL
;
A
#
# COMPACT_ATOMS: atom_id res chain seq x y z
N VAL A 1 -2.26 -6.41 -14.22
CA VAL A 1 -1.90 -7.48 -13.30
C VAL A 1 -2.83 -7.43 -12.09
N LEU A 2 -3.38 -8.57 -11.74
CA LEU A 2 -4.16 -8.74 -10.52
C LEU A 2 -3.36 -9.59 -9.55
N ARG A 3 -3.19 -9.14 -8.32
CA ARG A 3 -2.36 -9.81 -7.33
C ARG A 3 -3.02 -9.75 -5.94
N GLN A 4 -2.84 -10.81 -5.16
CA GLN A 4 -3.20 -10.85 -3.75
C GLN A 4 -1.94 -10.80 -2.89
N THR A 5 -1.99 -9.97 -1.87
CA THR A 5 -0.90 -9.84 -0.88
C THR A 5 -1.50 -9.99 0.51
N VAL A 6 -0.84 -10.76 1.35
CA VAL A 6 -1.27 -10.96 2.75
C VAL A 6 -0.22 -10.35 3.67
N LEU A 7 -0.67 -9.48 4.58
CA LEU A 7 0.16 -8.97 5.67
C LEU A 7 -0.26 -9.65 6.96
N ALA A 8 0.66 -10.42 7.54
CA ALA A 8 0.47 -10.99 8.88
C ALA A 8 0.39 -9.87 9.92
N PRO A 9 -0.14 -10.14 11.13
CA PRO A 9 -0.09 -9.18 12.22
C PRO A 9 1.34 -8.67 12.45
N GLY A 10 1.52 -7.36 12.51
CA GLY A 10 2.83 -6.72 12.60
C GLY A 10 3.58 -6.62 11.26
N GLY A 11 3.08 -7.24 10.20
CA GLY A 11 3.69 -7.18 8.88
C GLY A 11 3.51 -5.80 8.22
N TYR A 12 4.43 -5.50 7.33
CA TYR A 12 4.41 -4.23 6.60
C TYR A 12 5.12 -4.36 5.25
N THR A 13 4.81 -3.46 4.34
CA THR A 13 5.60 -3.26 3.10
C THR A 13 6.75 -2.32 3.41
N GLY A 14 7.76 -2.25 2.52
CA GLY A 14 8.70 -1.12 2.55
C GLY A 14 8.02 0.16 2.04
N TRP A 15 8.68 1.30 2.21
CA TRP A 15 8.28 2.53 1.56
C TRP A 15 8.46 2.41 0.05
N HIS A 16 7.42 2.72 -0.70
CA HIS A 16 7.41 2.53 -2.15
C HIS A 16 6.37 3.41 -2.84
N TYR A 17 6.48 3.50 -4.16
CA TYR A 17 5.46 4.09 -5.02
C TYR A 17 5.23 3.19 -6.23
N HIS A 18 4.23 3.50 -7.03
CA HIS A 18 3.86 2.73 -8.23
C HIS A 18 3.94 3.61 -9.47
N ASP A 19 4.33 2.99 -10.60
CA ASP A 19 4.43 3.69 -11.89
C ASP A 19 3.08 3.89 -12.56
N GLY A 20 2.05 3.20 -12.09
CA GLY A 20 0.69 3.31 -12.57
C GLY A 20 -0.31 3.40 -11.41
N THR A 21 -1.57 3.59 -11.76
CA THR A 21 -2.65 3.63 -10.77
C THR A 21 -3.01 2.22 -10.31
N LEU A 22 -3.25 2.06 -9.01
CA LEU A 22 -3.73 0.82 -8.40
C LEU A 22 -5.15 0.99 -7.90
N PHE A 23 -5.90 -0.12 -7.95
CA PHE A 23 -7.17 -0.26 -7.24
C PHE A 23 -7.03 -1.40 -6.25
N VAL A 24 -7.33 -1.13 -4.99
CA VAL A 24 -7.10 -2.07 -3.89
C VAL A 24 -8.42 -2.40 -3.20
N LEU A 25 -8.74 -3.70 -3.13
CA LEU A 25 -9.78 -4.21 -2.26
C LEU A 25 -9.13 -4.78 -1.02
N LEU A 26 -9.49 -4.24 0.13
CA LEU A 26 -8.99 -4.68 1.42
C LEU A 26 -9.96 -5.67 2.05
N THR A 27 -9.46 -6.82 2.48
CA THR A 27 -10.23 -7.78 3.30
C THR A 27 -9.45 -8.08 4.57
N GLY A 28 -10.14 -8.11 5.70
CA GLY A 28 -9.48 -8.04 6.99
C GLY A 28 -8.94 -6.63 7.24
N GLY A 29 -8.35 -6.40 8.32
CA GLY A 29 -7.82 -5.08 8.63
C GLY A 29 -8.36 -4.54 9.94
N PRO A 30 -8.16 -3.25 10.21
CA PRO A 30 -7.77 -2.19 9.28
C PRO A 30 -6.31 -2.21 8.83
N LEU A 31 -6.00 -1.44 7.81
CA LEU A 31 -4.66 -1.24 7.28
C LEU A 31 -4.22 0.20 7.54
N ASP A 32 -3.04 0.37 8.12
CA ASP A 32 -2.40 1.67 8.23
C ASP A 32 -1.62 1.96 6.93
N HIS A 33 -1.89 3.10 6.31
CA HIS A 33 -1.42 3.39 4.97
C HIS A 33 -0.98 4.86 4.83
N PRO A 34 0.00 5.31 5.64
CA PRO A 34 0.43 6.71 5.59
C PRO A 34 1.25 7.02 4.33
N GLY A 35 1.13 8.26 3.86
CA GLY A 35 1.98 8.80 2.81
C GLY A 35 3.24 9.48 3.36
N THR A 36 3.92 10.26 2.52
CA THR A 36 5.21 10.86 2.85
C THR A 36 5.14 11.97 3.89
N ASP A 37 3.96 12.46 4.23
CA ASP A 37 3.74 13.39 5.34
C ASP A 37 3.61 12.69 6.70
N CYS A 38 3.61 11.36 6.70
CA CYS A 38 3.44 10.51 7.88
C CYS A 38 2.14 10.74 8.65
N VAL A 39 1.18 11.42 8.06
CA VAL A 39 -0.15 11.57 8.67
C VAL A 39 -0.84 10.22 8.69
N PRO A 40 -1.34 9.78 9.85
CA PRO A 40 -2.02 8.49 9.92
C PRO A 40 -3.20 8.42 8.95
N VAL A 41 -3.23 7.36 8.15
CA VAL A 41 -4.34 7.04 7.25
C VAL A 41 -4.74 5.61 7.50
N ARG A 42 -6.00 5.38 7.84
CA ARG A 42 -6.52 4.05 8.12
C ARG A 42 -7.51 3.65 7.05
N LYS A 43 -7.21 2.56 6.34
CA LYS A 43 -8.10 1.96 5.35
C LYS A 43 -8.93 0.88 6.02
N ARG A 44 -10.24 0.90 5.76
CA ARG A 44 -11.20 -0.03 6.35
C ARG A 44 -11.42 -1.24 5.45
N PRO A 45 -11.73 -2.43 6.00
CA PRO A 45 -12.01 -3.62 5.22
C PRO A 45 -13.28 -3.45 4.38
N TRP A 46 -13.32 -4.23 3.30
CA TRP A 46 -14.43 -4.27 2.32
C TRP A 46 -14.66 -2.94 1.60
N ARG A 47 -13.62 -2.11 1.53
CA ARG A 47 -13.60 -0.88 0.75
C ARG A 47 -12.59 -1.02 -0.37
N ILE A 48 -12.91 -0.39 -1.50
CA ILE A 48 -11.98 -0.23 -2.62
C ILE A 48 -11.40 1.17 -2.53
N PHE A 49 -10.08 1.28 -2.62
CA PHE A 49 -9.43 2.59 -2.70
C PHE A 49 -8.44 2.60 -3.87
N ARG A 50 -8.15 3.80 -4.33
CA ARG A 50 -7.24 4.04 -5.43
C ARG A 50 -5.91 4.56 -4.90
N GLU A 51 -4.79 4.02 -5.40
CA GLU A 51 -3.46 4.55 -5.15
C GLU A 51 -2.97 5.24 -6.42
N PRO A 52 -2.77 6.58 -6.40
CA PRO A 52 -2.26 7.29 -7.57
C PRO A 52 -0.81 6.92 -7.88
N ALA A 53 -0.42 7.07 -9.15
CA ALA A 53 0.94 6.84 -9.60
C ALA A 53 1.89 7.96 -9.18
N GLY A 54 3.17 7.65 -9.09
CA GLY A 54 4.25 8.62 -8.97
C GLY A 54 4.89 8.67 -7.58
N PRO A 55 6.15 9.15 -7.50
CA PRO A 55 6.89 9.18 -6.25
C PRO A 55 6.32 10.15 -5.20
N GLU A 56 5.56 11.16 -5.60
CA GLU A 56 4.86 12.06 -4.69
C GLU A 56 3.72 11.36 -3.92
N HIS A 57 3.32 10.18 -4.38
CA HIS A 57 2.30 9.34 -3.73
C HIS A 57 2.91 8.11 -3.05
N ALA A 58 4.19 8.15 -2.74
CA ALA A 58 4.85 7.08 -2.01
C ALA A 58 4.20 6.86 -0.64
N HIS A 59 4.20 5.61 -0.20
CA HIS A 59 3.51 5.20 1.01
C HIS A 59 4.10 3.91 1.58
N ILE A 60 3.62 3.54 2.75
CA ILE A 60 3.87 2.24 3.38
C ILE A 60 2.53 1.67 3.85
N ALA A 61 2.41 0.35 3.81
CA ALA A 61 1.25 -0.35 4.35
C ALA A 61 1.68 -1.20 5.54
N ARG A 62 0.93 -1.11 6.65
CA ARG A 62 1.20 -1.86 7.88
C ARG A 62 -0.07 -2.51 8.40
N ASN A 63 0.08 -3.73 8.88
CA ASN A 63 -0.95 -4.38 9.65
C ASN A 63 -0.62 -4.23 11.15
N SER A 64 -1.24 -3.26 11.80
CA SER A 64 -1.06 -3.02 13.24
C SER A 64 -2.08 -3.77 14.10
N GLY A 65 -2.95 -4.57 13.48
CA GLY A 65 -3.94 -5.38 14.17
C GLY A 65 -3.41 -6.77 14.54
N ASN A 66 -4.32 -7.63 14.97
CA ASN A 66 -4.01 -8.99 15.43
C ASN A 66 -4.55 -10.09 14.50
N GLN A 67 -5.06 -9.71 13.34
CA GLN A 67 -5.53 -10.63 12.30
C GLN A 67 -4.81 -10.35 10.98
N PRO A 68 -4.66 -11.37 10.10
CA PRO A 68 -4.11 -11.12 8.77
C PRO A 68 -4.96 -10.13 7.97
N VAL A 69 -4.29 -9.34 7.14
CA VAL A 69 -4.91 -8.41 6.19
C VAL A 69 -4.59 -8.88 4.79
N GLN A 70 -5.61 -8.98 3.95
CA GLN A 70 -5.44 -9.35 2.55
C GLN A 70 -5.76 -8.17 1.65
N LEU A 71 -4.86 -7.87 0.73
CA LEU A 71 -5.04 -6.86 -0.30
C LEU A 71 -5.16 -7.56 -1.65
N THR A 72 -6.27 -7.31 -2.35
CA THR A 72 -6.44 -7.72 -3.74
C THR A 72 -6.24 -6.48 -4.60
N VAL A 73 -5.21 -6.48 -5.42
CA VAL A 73 -4.73 -5.28 -6.10
C VAL A 73 -4.78 -5.46 -7.60
N LEU A 74 -5.46 -4.55 -8.28
CA LEU A 74 -5.40 -4.40 -9.72
C LEU A 74 -4.38 -3.31 -10.06
N TYR A 75 -3.29 -3.71 -10.73
CA TYR A 75 -2.22 -2.82 -11.15
C TYR A 75 -2.48 -2.37 -12.60
N VAL A 76 -2.63 -1.08 -12.81
CA VAL A 76 -2.73 -0.48 -14.14
C VAL A 76 -1.42 0.25 -14.43
N ASN A 77 -0.38 -0.54 -14.71
CA ASN A 77 0.98 -0.04 -14.90
C ASN A 77 1.34 0.02 -16.39
N PRO A 78 2.28 0.91 -16.78
CA PRO A 78 2.88 0.85 -18.11
C PRO A 78 3.52 -0.51 -18.36
N PRO A 79 3.50 -1.03 -19.61
CA PRO A 79 4.13 -2.30 -19.94
C PRO A 79 5.61 -2.32 -19.53
N GLY A 80 6.04 -3.43 -18.92
CA GLY A 80 7.44 -3.62 -18.50
C GLY A 80 7.85 -2.93 -17.23
N SER A 81 6.97 -2.13 -16.58
CA SER A 81 7.32 -1.50 -15.30
C SER A 81 7.18 -2.49 -14.15
N PRO A 82 7.99 -2.34 -13.08
CA PRO A 82 7.83 -3.14 -11.87
C PRO A 82 6.51 -2.85 -11.18
N LEU A 83 6.04 -3.77 -10.34
CA LEU A 83 4.79 -3.56 -9.59
C LEU A 83 4.92 -2.46 -8.54
N ALA A 84 6.12 -2.26 -8.00
CA ALA A 84 6.43 -1.21 -7.04
C ALA A 84 7.88 -0.79 -7.16
N GLN A 85 8.16 0.46 -6.80
CA GLN A 85 9.51 1.02 -6.71
C GLN A 85 9.80 1.39 -5.26
N GLY A 86 10.84 0.77 -4.68
CA GLY A 86 11.28 1.08 -3.33
C GLY A 86 11.93 2.45 -3.24
N ILE A 87 11.74 3.10 -2.11
CA ILE A 87 12.38 4.38 -1.80
C ILE A 87 12.90 4.37 -0.37
N GLU A 88 13.76 5.33 -0.05
CA GLU A 88 14.15 5.60 1.32
C GLU A 88 12.94 6.11 2.12
N PRO A 89 12.83 5.78 3.41
CA PRO A 89 11.79 6.35 4.25
C PRO A 89 11.87 7.88 4.25
N PRO A 90 10.72 8.59 4.28
CA PRO A 90 10.75 10.05 4.42
C PRO A 90 11.29 10.44 5.80
N PRO A 91 11.82 11.68 5.97
CA PRO A 91 12.41 12.11 7.24
C PRO A 91 11.51 11.93 8.46
N CYS A 92 10.19 12.13 8.29
CA CYS A 92 9.22 11.97 9.39
C CYS A 92 9.04 10.52 9.85
N ALA A 93 9.51 9.54 9.08
CA ALA A 93 9.41 8.12 9.40
C ALA A 93 10.67 7.55 10.08
N LEU A 94 11.68 8.38 10.29
CA LEU A 94 12.95 7.97 10.88
C LEU A 94 12.95 8.11 12.40
#